data_65c20c4e8ed43fb9de924e1e7c14a456
#
_entry.id   65c20c4e8ed43fb9de924e1e7c14a456
#
_cell.length_a   1.000
_cell.length_b   1.000
_cell.length_c   1.000
_cell.angle_alpha   90.00
_cell.angle_beta   90.00
_cell.angle_gamma   90.00
#
_symmetry.space_group_name_H-M   'P 1'
#
loop_
_entity.id
_entity.type
_entity.pdbx_description
1 polymer ?
#
loop_
_entity_poly.entity_id
_entity_poly.type
_entity_poly.pdbx_seq_one_letter_code
_entity_poly.pdbx_strand_id
1 'polypeptide(L)'
;LQQDPRRPIDLVIGTKFPSYLIRHPNKVLWLVHQFRQVYDLLGTPYSDFGDSPEDREIVRLVREMDIRALRECRTLFAIAKNAAGRLRRFNGLEAQVPYPPPPLAGRYRTGAPGDYVFGAGRLDSMKRFDLLIRAMAHAPAELRARIAGDGPDRLALEGLIDQLGLRGRVELLGRIDDERLIDLFAGSLGVYYAPYDEDFGYVTIEAFLSQKPVITAADSGGPLEFVSDGVNGFVVEPSPAAVGAALTRLATSSGLAQRLGGAGFDRVRGITW
;
A
#
# COMPACT_ATOMS: atom_id res chain seq x y z
N LEU A 1 18.97 -24.11 5.49
CA LEU A 1 18.65 -25.01 4.38
C LEU A 1 19.74 -26.05 4.32
N GLN A 2 19.41 -27.32 4.65
CA GLN A 2 20.27 -28.44 4.30
C GLN A 2 20.16 -28.63 2.78
N GLN A 3 21.24 -28.35 2.05
CA GLN A 3 21.32 -28.64 0.63
C GLN A 3 21.39 -30.17 0.43
N ASP A 4 20.50 -30.72 -0.40
CA ASP A 4 20.72 -32.05 -0.96
C ASP A 4 21.96 -31.98 -1.90
N PRO A 5 23.07 -32.67 -1.60
CA PRO A 5 24.25 -32.60 -2.45
C PRO A 5 24.03 -33.03 -3.91
N ARG A 6 22.92 -33.71 -4.18
CA ARG A 6 22.49 -34.15 -5.51
C ARG A 6 21.68 -33.11 -6.29
N ARG A 7 21.23 -32.03 -5.62
CA ARG A 7 20.47 -30.94 -6.22
C ARG A 7 20.94 -29.62 -5.63
N PRO A 8 22.09 -29.09 -6.05
CA PRO A 8 22.57 -27.80 -5.57
C PRO A 8 21.58 -26.69 -5.93
N ILE A 9 21.47 -25.70 -5.03
CA ILE A 9 20.72 -24.47 -5.32
C ILE A 9 21.64 -23.58 -6.15
N ASP A 10 21.21 -23.19 -7.35
CA ASP A 10 22.00 -22.37 -8.27
C ASP A 10 21.87 -20.87 -7.97
N LEU A 11 20.71 -20.45 -7.47
CA LEU A 11 20.37 -19.05 -7.21
C LEU A 11 19.48 -18.93 -5.97
N VAL A 12 19.75 -17.94 -5.13
CA VAL A 12 18.86 -17.52 -4.04
C VAL A 12 18.35 -16.11 -4.31
N ILE A 13 17.03 -15.94 -4.23
CA ILE A 13 16.38 -14.64 -4.31
C ILE A 13 15.83 -14.28 -2.92
N GLY A 14 16.50 -13.32 -2.25
CA GLY A 14 16.02 -12.76 -0.98
C GLY A 14 14.95 -11.70 -1.24
N THR A 15 13.84 -11.69 -0.48
CA THR A 15 12.72 -10.78 -0.73
C THR A 15 12.46 -9.81 0.41
N LYS A 16 12.53 -10.26 1.65
CA LYS A 16 12.28 -9.44 2.85
C LYS A 16 13.07 -10.00 4.03
N PHE A 17 13.18 -9.20 5.09
CA PHE A 17 13.79 -9.68 6.34
C PHE A 17 12.98 -10.88 6.89
N PRO A 18 13.64 -11.96 7.34
CA PRO A 18 15.07 -12.24 7.32
C PRO A 18 15.54 -13.05 6.10
N SER A 19 14.75 -13.25 5.05
CA SER A 19 15.04 -14.19 3.94
C SER A 19 16.36 -13.90 3.22
N TYR A 20 16.75 -12.63 3.10
CA TYR A 20 18.00 -12.24 2.46
C TYR A 20 19.26 -12.43 3.34
N LEU A 21 19.09 -12.84 4.62
CA LEU A 21 20.22 -13.19 5.48
C LEU A 21 20.85 -14.54 5.09
N ILE A 22 20.20 -15.34 4.24
CA ILE A 22 20.74 -16.58 3.72
C ILE A 22 22.05 -16.32 2.98
N ARG A 23 23.11 -17.06 3.31
CA ARG A 23 24.38 -17.01 2.62
C ARG A 23 24.35 -17.90 1.39
N HIS A 24 24.69 -17.33 0.23
CA HIS A 24 24.80 -18.07 -1.01
C HIS A 24 25.69 -17.31 -2.01
N PRO A 25 26.61 -17.99 -2.74
CA PRO A 25 27.54 -17.33 -3.66
C PRO A 25 26.84 -16.65 -4.83
N ASN A 26 25.64 -17.09 -5.19
CA ASN A 26 24.81 -16.50 -6.22
C ASN A 26 23.48 -16.02 -5.61
N LYS A 27 23.53 -14.88 -4.93
CA LYS A 27 22.39 -14.26 -4.24
C LYS A 27 21.95 -12.97 -4.97
N VAL A 28 20.67 -12.84 -5.18
CA VAL A 28 19.99 -11.65 -5.71
C VAL A 28 18.99 -11.15 -4.67
N LEU A 29 18.86 -9.86 -4.54
CA LEU A 29 17.82 -9.23 -3.76
C LEU A 29 16.66 -8.81 -4.67
N TRP A 30 15.45 -9.20 -4.33
CA TRP A 30 14.20 -8.62 -4.81
C TRP A 30 13.47 -8.03 -3.61
N LEU A 31 13.85 -6.82 -3.20
CA LEU A 31 13.39 -6.22 -1.96
C LEU A 31 11.91 -5.84 -2.03
N VAL A 32 11.10 -6.56 -1.27
CA VAL A 32 9.70 -6.18 -1.01
C VAL A 32 9.66 -5.11 0.09
N HIS A 33 10.29 -5.39 1.22
CA HIS A 33 10.51 -4.42 2.29
C HIS A 33 11.67 -4.84 3.19
N GLN A 34 12.30 -3.87 3.83
CA GLN A 34 13.22 -4.06 4.94
C GLN A 34 12.44 -4.37 6.23
N PHE A 35 13.14 -4.66 7.32
CA PHE A 35 12.52 -4.66 8.64
C PHE A 35 12.35 -3.21 9.11
N ARG A 36 11.28 -2.57 8.63
CA ARG A 36 11.02 -1.12 8.75
C ARG A 36 11.10 -0.61 10.18
N GLN A 37 10.80 -1.44 11.16
CA GLN A 37 10.84 -1.11 12.59
C GLN A 37 12.21 -0.61 13.08
N VAL A 38 13.30 -1.06 12.43
CA VAL A 38 14.65 -0.59 12.75
C VAL A 38 15.16 0.53 11.85
N TYR A 39 14.32 1.02 10.91
CA TYR A 39 14.67 2.04 9.93
C TYR A 39 13.70 3.23 9.96
N ASP A 40 12.80 3.30 9.00
CA ASP A 40 11.92 4.45 8.77
C ASP A 40 10.76 4.56 9.77
N LEU A 41 10.36 3.47 10.40
CA LEU A 41 9.34 3.49 11.45
C LEU A 41 9.90 3.79 12.84
N LEU A 42 11.22 3.68 13.05
CA LEU A 42 11.83 3.94 14.35
C LEU A 42 11.58 5.39 14.77
N GLY A 43 11.04 5.57 15.98
CA GLY A 43 10.70 6.88 16.52
C GLY A 43 9.40 7.49 15.99
N THR A 44 8.63 6.76 15.18
CA THR A 44 7.27 7.13 14.77
C THR A 44 6.22 6.51 15.70
N PRO A 45 4.94 6.93 15.64
CA PRO A 45 3.85 6.28 16.37
C PRO A 45 3.61 4.80 15.97
N TYR A 46 4.25 4.34 14.90
CA TYR A 46 4.16 2.97 14.38
C TYR A 46 5.37 2.11 14.77
N SER A 47 6.26 2.62 15.63
CA SER A 47 7.45 1.90 16.08
C SER A 47 7.11 0.84 17.13
N ASP A 48 7.65 -0.37 16.94
CA ASP A 48 7.62 -1.42 17.96
C ASP A 48 8.78 -1.26 18.97
N PHE A 49 9.76 -0.39 18.66
CA PHE A 49 10.94 -0.14 19.49
C PHE A 49 10.87 1.24 20.16
N GLY A 50 11.22 1.25 21.45
CA GLY A 50 11.39 2.44 22.24
C GLY A 50 12.85 2.93 22.23
N ASP A 51 13.22 3.63 23.33
CA ASP A 51 14.58 4.16 23.54
C ASP A 51 15.30 3.47 24.70
N SER A 52 14.91 2.22 25.01
CA SER A 52 15.61 1.41 26.01
C SER A 52 17.00 0.99 25.51
N PRO A 53 17.97 0.69 26.40
CA PRO A 53 19.27 0.15 25.99
C PRO A 53 19.13 -1.13 25.18
N GLU A 54 18.18 -1.99 25.53
CA GLU A 54 17.88 -3.25 24.87
C GLU A 54 17.37 -3.02 23.45
N ASP A 55 16.42 -2.09 23.28
CA ASP A 55 15.89 -1.74 21.95
C ASP A 55 16.98 -1.17 21.04
N ARG A 56 17.79 -0.26 21.55
CA ARG A 56 18.92 0.30 20.79
C ARG A 56 19.91 -0.77 20.35
N GLU A 57 20.19 -1.75 21.19
CA GLU A 57 21.09 -2.87 20.86
C GLU A 57 20.47 -3.77 19.78
N ILE A 58 19.18 -4.11 19.87
CA ILE A 58 18.47 -4.88 18.85
C ILE A 58 18.50 -4.15 17.50
N VAL A 59 18.19 -2.86 17.49
CA VAL A 59 18.23 -2.02 16.28
C VAL A 59 19.63 -2.03 15.66
N ARG A 60 20.68 -1.87 16.48
CA ARG A 60 22.08 -1.92 16.02
C ARG A 60 22.42 -3.27 15.38
N LEU A 61 22.12 -4.37 16.06
CA LEU A 61 22.41 -5.73 15.60
C LEU A 61 21.68 -6.05 14.28
N VAL A 62 20.40 -5.70 14.17
CA VAL A 62 19.64 -5.95 12.94
C VAL A 62 20.21 -5.15 11.76
N ARG A 63 20.54 -3.86 11.96
CA ARG A 63 21.17 -3.03 10.93
C ARG A 63 22.52 -3.57 10.47
N GLU A 64 23.34 -4.07 11.39
CA GLU A 64 24.63 -4.71 11.07
C GLU A 64 24.45 -6.00 10.27
N MET A 65 23.49 -6.85 10.66
CA MET A 65 23.17 -8.06 9.91
C MET A 65 22.66 -7.72 8.50
N ASP A 66 21.77 -6.75 8.40
CA ASP A 66 21.21 -6.33 7.13
C ASP A 66 22.27 -5.82 6.16
N ILE A 67 23.08 -4.84 6.55
CA ILE A 67 24.08 -4.28 5.65
C ILE A 67 25.09 -5.31 5.16
N ARG A 68 25.47 -6.26 6.03
CA ARG A 68 26.35 -7.37 5.67
C ARG A 68 25.69 -8.26 4.62
N ALA A 69 24.45 -8.69 4.87
CA ALA A 69 23.74 -9.61 3.99
C ALA A 69 23.35 -8.96 2.65
N LEU A 70 22.99 -7.68 2.64
CA LEU A 70 22.63 -6.94 1.44
C LEU A 70 23.84 -6.72 0.51
N ARG A 71 25.03 -6.46 1.07
CA ARG A 71 26.28 -6.33 0.31
C ARG A 71 26.75 -7.62 -0.35
N GLU A 72 26.30 -8.78 0.14
CA GLU A 72 26.59 -10.07 -0.50
C GLU A 72 25.77 -10.30 -1.78
N CYS A 73 24.72 -9.50 -2.03
CA CYS A 73 23.88 -9.67 -3.21
C CYS A 73 24.59 -9.16 -4.47
N ARG A 74 24.59 -9.95 -5.54
CA ARG A 74 25.20 -9.58 -6.84
C ARG A 74 24.41 -8.50 -7.54
N THR A 75 23.08 -8.52 -7.39
CA THR A 75 22.15 -7.55 -7.98
C THR A 75 21.06 -7.26 -6.98
N LEU A 76 20.66 -5.99 -6.92
CA LEU A 76 19.62 -5.51 -6.04
C LEU A 76 18.47 -4.95 -6.87
N PHE A 77 17.30 -5.50 -6.66
CA PHE A 77 16.03 -4.99 -7.14
C PHE A 77 15.15 -4.58 -5.96
N ALA A 78 14.30 -3.60 -6.16
CA ALA A 78 13.26 -3.21 -5.21
C ALA A 78 11.93 -3.10 -5.95
N ILE A 79 10.82 -3.42 -5.28
CA ILE A 79 9.49 -3.42 -5.89
C ILE A 79 8.98 -2.02 -6.21
N ALA A 80 9.57 -0.97 -5.62
CA ALA A 80 9.16 0.42 -5.76
C ALA A 80 10.32 1.37 -5.55
N LYS A 81 10.23 2.61 -6.04
CA LYS A 81 11.21 3.67 -5.78
C LYS A 81 11.26 4.03 -4.31
N ASN A 82 10.12 3.96 -3.59
CA ASN A 82 10.07 4.20 -2.16
C ASN A 82 10.94 3.18 -1.41
N ALA A 83 10.79 1.88 -1.69
CA ALA A 83 11.62 0.83 -1.12
C ALA A 83 13.11 0.98 -1.51
N ALA A 84 13.41 1.31 -2.77
CA ALA A 84 14.77 1.60 -3.22
C ALA A 84 15.36 2.85 -2.54
N GLY A 85 14.56 3.87 -2.34
CA GLY A 85 14.95 5.10 -1.64
C GLY A 85 15.33 4.84 -0.18
N ARG A 86 14.59 3.98 0.52
CA ARG A 86 14.96 3.54 1.89
C ARG A 86 16.26 2.75 1.90
N LEU A 87 16.43 1.81 0.97
CA LEU A 87 17.68 1.04 0.82
C LEU A 87 18.88 1.97 0.62
N ARG A 88 18.74 2.97 -0.26
CA ARG A 88 19.78 4.00 -0.45
C ARG A 88 20.02 4.83 0.80
N ARG A 89 18.95 5.34 1.42
CA ARG A 89 19.04 6.22 2.61
C ARG A 89 19.72 5.54 3.79
N PHE A 90 19.36 4.30 4.09
CA PHE A 90 19.78 3.63 5.32
C PHE A 90 20.98 2.69 5.14
N ASN A 91 21.18 2.16 3.93
CA ASN A 91 22.23 1.17 3.67
C ASN A 91 23.27 1.67 2.64
N GLY A 92 23.04 2.80 1.97
CA GLY A 92 23.94 3.32 0.93
C GLY A 92 24.01 2.43 -0.31
N LEU A 93 22.94 1.68 -0.61
CA LEU A 93 22.87 0.72 -1.71
C LEU A 93 21.84 1.17 -2.75
N GLU A 94 22.19 1.05 -4.03
CA GLU A 94 21.28 1.33 -5.15
C GLU A 94 20.61 0.06 -5.64
N ALA A 95 19.31 0.14 -5.98
CA ALA A 95 18.54 -0.96 -6.53
C ALA A 95 17.81 -0.54 -7.81
N GLN A 96 17.70 -1.46 -8.76
CA GLN A 96 16.83 -1.31 -9.92
C GLN A 96 15.36 -1.50 -9.48
N VAL A 97 14.44 -0.80 -10.16
CA VAL A 97 13.02 -0.84 -9.79
C VAL A 97 12.17 -1.35 -10.97
N PRO A 98 12.06 -2.67 -11.15
CA PRO A 98 11.04 -3.26 -12.01
C PRO A 98 9.72 -3.34 -11.21
N TYR A 99 8.73 -2.56 -11.60
CA TYR A 99 7.41 -2.60 -10.96
C TYR A 99 6.71 -3.92 -11.25
N PRO A 100 6.39 -4.75 -10.23
CA PRO A 100 5.67 -5.98 -10.46
C PRO A 100 4.18 -5.70 -10.71
N PRO A 101 3.54 -6.40 -11.67
CA PRO A 101 2.09 -6.31 -11.82
C PRO A 101 1.38 -6.94 -10.62
N PRO A 102 0.14 -6.51 -10.28
CA PRO A 102 -0.63 -7.13 -9.23
C PRO A 102 -1.01 -8.58 -9.60
N PRO A 103 -1.26 -9.45 -8.60
CA PRO A 103 -1.54 -10.88 -8.84
C PRO A 103 -2.70 -11.15 -9.80
N LEU A 104 -3.70 -10.26 -9.82
CA LEU A 104 -4.89 -10.38 -10.67
C LEU A 104 -4.80 -9.52 -11.94
N ALA A 105 -3.60 -9.09 -12.35
CA ALA A 105 -3.42 -8.37 -13.61
C ALA A 105 -4.07 -9.13 -14.79
N GLY A 106 -4.78 -8.39 -15.64
CA GLY A 106 -5.56 -8.99 -16.74
C GLY A 106 -7.00 -9.43 -16.38
N ARG A 107 -7.35 -9.49 -15.08
CA ARG A 107 -8.73 -9.79 -14.64
C ARG A 107 -9.51 -8.52 -14.26
N TYR A 108 -8.83 -7.42 -13.95
CA TYR A 108 -9.49 -6.17 -13.60
C TYR A 108 -10.31 -5.64 -14.78
N ARG A 109 -11.48 -5.09 -14.47
CA ARG A 109 -12.44 -4.55 -15.45
C ARG A 109 -12.96 -3.21 -14.97
N THR A 110 -13.41 -2.39 -15.89
CA THR A 110 -14.12 -1.16 -15.57
C THR A 110 -15.62 -1.42 -15.50
N GLY A 111 -16.33 -0.62 -14.71
CA GLY A 111 -17.79 -0.60 -14.62
C GLY A 111 -18.26 0.84 -14.41
N ALA A 112 -19.58 1.06 -14.56
CA ALA A 112 -20.18 2.34 -14.26
C ALA A 112 -19.90 2.73 -12.80
N PRO A 113 -19.52 3.99 -12.51
CA PRO A 113 -19.33 4.44 -11.14
C PRO A 113 -20.63 4.32 -10.33
N GLY A 114 -20.55 3.64 -9.20
CA GLY A 114 -21.63 3.56 -8.22
C GLY A 114 -21.60 4.71 -7.21
N ASP A 115 -22.34 4.52 -6.13
CA ASP A 115 -22.52 5.49 -5.04
C ASP A 115 -21.54 5.30 -3.89
N TYR A 116 -20.43 4.58 -4.09
CA TYR A 116 -19.48 4.28 -3.01
C TYR A 116 -18.03 4.48 -3.41
N VAL A 117 -17.22 4.87 -2.41
CA VAL A 117 -15.76 4.78 -2.45
C VAL A 117 -15.34 3.42 -1.89
N PHE A 118 -14.35 2.80 -2.51
CA PHE A 118 -13.84 1.50 -2.10
C PHE A 118 -12.48 1.61 -1.44
N GLY A 119 -12.24 0.83 -0.40
CA GLY A 119 -10.94 0.64 0.24
C GLY A 119 -10.65 -0.84 0.43
N ALA A 120 -9.41 -1.27 0.23
CA ALA A 120 -8.99 -2.64 0.42
C ALA A 120 -7.64 -2.72 1.14
N GLY A 121 -7.53 -3.62 2.12
CA GLY A 121 -6.28 -3.84 2.83
C GLY A 121 -6.46 -4.46 4.20
N ARG A 122 -5.33 -4.70 4.86
CA ARG A 122 -5.34 -5.13 6.27
C ARG A 122 -5.88 -3.99 7.14
N LEU A 123 -6.76 -4.31 8.07
CA LEU A 123 -7.31 -3.35 9.02
C LEU A 123 -6.32 -3.14 10.16
N ASP A 124 -5.32 -2.30 9.92
CA ASP A 124 -4.33 -1.86 10.90
C ASP A 124 -4.11 -0.35 10.81
N SER A 125 -3.46 0.21 11.82
CA SER A 125 -3.24 1.66 11.97
C SER A 125 -2.47 2.28 10.80
N MET A 126 -1.57 1.55 10.15
CA MET A 126 -0.81 2.05 9.00
C MET A 126 -1.65 2.20 7.74
N LYS A 127 -2.76 1.46 7.59
CA LYS A 127 -3.68 1.58 6.45
C LYS A 127 -4.68 2.72 6.61
N ARG A 128 -4.81 3.28 7.80
CA ARG A 128 -5.57 4.51 8.13
C ARG A 128 -7.01 4.51 7.62
N PHE A 129 -7.72 3.38 7.78
CA PHE A 129 -9.15 3.33 7.47
C PHE A 129 -9.99 4.17 8.44
N ASP A 130 -9.49 4.45 9.64
CA ASP A 130 -10.07 5.43 10.56
C ASP A 130 -10.13 6.83 9.94
N LEU A 131 -9.11 7.22 9.16
CA LEU A 131 -9.10 8.49 8.42
C LEU A 131 -10.21 8.54 7.38
N LEU A 132 -10.43 7.46 6.62
CA LEU A 132 -11.56 7.36 5.69
C LEU A 132 -12.91 7.47 6.44
N ILE A 133 -13.08 6.70 7.51
CA ILE A 133 -14.33 6.71 8.29
C ILE A 133 -14.63 8.11 8.81
N ARG A 134 -13.66 8.80 9.40
CA ARG A 134 -13.81 10.19 9.85
C ARG A 134 -14.13 11.14 8.69
N ALA A 135 -13.50 10.93 7.53
CA ALA A 135 -13.73 11.76 6.33
C ALA A 135 -15.16 11.61 5.79
N MET A 136 -15.80 10.45 5.99
CA MET A 136 -17.20 10.24 5.57
C MET A 136 -18.19 11.17 6.29
N ALA A 137 -17.85 11.69 7.47
CA ALA A 137 -18.65 12.73 8.14
C ALA A 137 -18.64 14.07 7.41
N HIS A 138 -17.63 14.31 6.57
CA HIS A 138 -17.46 15.52 5.75
C HIS A 138 -17.88 15.32 4.29
N ALA A 139 -18.26 14.11 3.90
CA ALA A 139 -18.67 13.76 2.54
C ALA A 139 -20.22 13.84 2.39
N PRO A 140 -20.74 13.96 1.14
CA PRO A 140 -22.18 13.95 0.88
C PRO A 140 -22.89 12.75 1.52
N ALA A 141 -24.13 12.97 1.99
CA ALA A 141 -24.88 11.96 2.75
C ALA A 141 -25.17 10.69 1.92
N GLU A 142 -25.28 10.82 0.62
CA GLU A 142 -25.58 9.75 -0.33
C GLU A 142 -24.35 8.88 -0.62
N LEU A 143 -23.14 9.41 -0.39
CA LEU A 143 -21.91 8.67 -0.62
C LEU A 143 -21.71 7.60 0.47
N ARG A 144 -21.36 6.42 0.04
CA ARG A 144 -21.03 5.27 0.92
C ARG A 144 -19.54 4.97 0.87
N ALA A 145 -19.06 4.22 1.85
CA ALA A 145 -17.73 3.62 1.84
C ALA A 145 -17.84 2.12 2.08
N ARG A 146 -17.13 1.33 1.28
CA ARG A 146 -17.01 -0.12 1.44
C ARG A 146 -15.56 -0.47 1.65
N ILE A 147 -15.24 -1.14 2.74
CA ILE A 147 -13.87 -1.46 3.13
C ILE A 147 -13.73 -2.97 3.22
N ALA A 148 -12.90 -3.54 2.35
CA ALA A 148 -12.59 -4.97 2.33
C ALA A 148 -11.28 -5.25 3.05
N GLY A 149 -11.27 -6.30 3.86
CA GLY A 149 -10.13 -6.76 4.60
C GLY A 149 -10.46 -7.09 6.04
N ASP A 150 -9.43 -7.53 6.77
CA ASP A 150 -9.52 -7.89 8.17
C ASP A 150 -8.22 -7.51 8.88
N GLY A 151 -8.24 -7.35 10.21
CA GLY A 151 -7.07 -6.99 10.96
C GLY A 151 -7.36 -6.59 12.40
N PRO A 152 -6.30 -6.26 13.17
CA PRO A 152 -6.41 -5.99 14.61
C PRO A 152 -7.33 -4.80 14.93
N ASP A 153 -7.45 -3.81 14.04
CA ASP A 153 -8.21 -2.59 14.30
C ASP A 153 -9.71 -2.73 13.97
N ARG A 154 -10.18 -3.91 13.52
CA ARG A 154 -11.58 -4.11 13.10
C ARG A 154 -12.59 -3.61 14.15
N LEU A 155 -12.46 -4.05 15.39
CA LEU A 155 -13.39 -3.64 16.46
C LEU A 155 -13.32 -2.14 16.75
N ALA A 156 -12.14 -1.54 16.70
CA ALA A 156 -11.97 -0.10 16.89
C ALA A 156 -12.63 0.69 15.76
N LEU A 157 -12.52 0.21 14.51
CA LEU A 157 -13.16 0.83 13.35
C LEU A 157 -14.70 0.69 13.40
N GLU A 158 -15.23 -0.45 13.82
CA GLU A 158 -16.68 -0.66 14.06
C GLU A 158 -17.20 0.33 15.12
N GLY A 159 -16.48 0.46 16.25
CA GLY A 159 -16.81 1.45 17.29
C GLY A 159 -16.75 2.89 16.79
N LEU A 160 -15.81 3.22 15.92
CA LEU A 160 -15.71 4.56 15.32
C LEU A 160 -16.89 4.85 14.38
N ILE A 161 -17.32 3.88 13.57
CA ILE A 161 -18.52 3.98 12.71
C ILE A 161 -19.76 4.28 13.55
N ASP A 162 -19.91 3.59 14.68
CA ASP A 162 -21.03 3.80 15.61
C ASP A 162 -21.00 5.18 16.26
N GLN A 163 -19.83 5.56 16.78
CA GLN A 163 -19.62 6.85 17.43
C GLN A 163 -19.95 8.03 16.51
N LEU A 164 -19.65 7.90 15.20
CA LEU A 164 -19.90 8.92 14.21
C LEU A 164 -21.29 8.82 13.55
N GLY A 165 -22.13 7.86 13.94
CA GLY A 165 -23.46 7.66 13.37
C GLY A 165 -23.43 7.25 11.89
N LEU A 166 -22.39 6.56 11.45
CA LEU A 166 -22.16 6.22 10.04
C LEU A 166 -22.65 4.79 9.68
N ARG A 167 -23.41 4.11 10.56
CA ARG A 167 -24.07 2.85 10.22
C ARG A 167 -24.96 3.04 8.98
N GLY A 168 -24.82 2.16 8.01
CA GLY A 168 -25.53 2.25 6.72
C GLY A 168 -24.82 3.11 5.66
N ARG A 169 -23.79 3.88 6.03
CA ARG A 169 -22.92 4.59 5.07
C ARG A 169 -21.52 3.98 4.95
N VAL A 170 -21.00 3.40 6.00
CA VAL A 170 -19.69 2.72 6.01
C VAL A 170 -19.88 1.26 6.34
N GLU A 171 -19.37 0.38 5.49
CA GLU A 171 -19.48 -1.07 5.60
C GLU A 171 -18.08 -1.70 5.64
N LEU A 172 -17.77 -2.48 6.70
CA LEU A 172 -16.59 -3.32 6.79
C LEU A 172 -16.94 -4.73 6.31
N LEU A 173 -16.54 -5.05 5.09
CA LEU A 173 -16.92 -6.28 4.37
C LEU A 173 -16.23 -7.55 4.90
N GLY A 174 -15.16 -7.41 5.69
CA GLY A 174 -14.32 -8.54 6.04
C GLY A 174 -13.49 -9.02 4.84
N ARG A 175 -13.01 -10.27 4.92
CA ARG A 175 -12.30 -10.91 3.82
C ARG A 175 -13.27 -11.28 2.71
N ILE A 176 -12.90 -10.99 1.48
CA ILE A 176 -13.66 -11.27 0.28
C ILE A 176 -12.81 -12.07 -0.71
N ASP A 177 -13.44 -12.76 -1.64
CA ASP A 177 -12.75 -13.45 -2.72
C ASP A 177 -12.35 -12.50 -3.86
N ASP A 178 -11.55 -13.02 -4.80
CA ASP A 178 -11.00 -12.26 -5.93
C ASP A 178 -12.08 -11.67 -6.84
N GLU A 179 -13.15 -12.42 -7.13
CA GLU A 179 -14.23 -11.94 -8.00
C GLU A 179 -14.97 -10.77 -7.36
N ARG A 180 -15.28 -10.90 -6.08
CA ARG A 180 -15.91 -9.82 -5.32
C ARG A 180 -15.01 -8.60 -5.21
N LEU A 181 -13.69 -8.79 -5.05
CA LEU A 181 -12.71 -7.71 -5.04
C LEU A 181 -12.73 -6.94 -6.37
N ILE A 182 -12.67 -7.66 -7.50
CA ILE A 182 -12.69 -7.07 -8.84
C ILE A 182 -14.00 -6.31 -9.08
N ASP A 183 -15.14 -6.87 -8.66
CA ASP A 183 -16.46 -6.22 -8.80
C ASP A 183 -16.55 -4.93 -7.97
N LEU A 184 -16.00 -4.94 -6.76
CA LEU A 184 -15.99 -3.75 -5.90
C LEU A 184 -15.09 -2.65 -6.45
N PHE A 185 -13.94 -2.98 -7.03
CA PHE A 185 -13.15 -2.01 -7.78
C PHE A 185 -13.95 -1.48 -8.96
N ALA A 186 -14.46 -2.37 -9.81
CA ALA A 186 -15.16 -2.00 -11.04
C ALA A 186 -16.37 -1.10 -10.82
N GLY A 187 -17.16 -1.37 -9.77
CA GLY A 187 -18.38 -0.63 -9.45
C GLY A 187 -18.17 0.61 -8.55
N SER A 188 -16.96 0.88 -8.08
CA SER A 188 -16.72 2.03 -7.20
C SER A 188 -16.74 3.37 -7.95
N LEU A 189 -17.03 4.46 -7.25
CA LEU A 189 -16.82 5.82 -7.72
C LEU A 189 -15.33 6.17 -7.80
N GLY A 190 -14.56 5.67 -6.84
CA GLY A 190 -13.12 5.82 -6.71
C GLY A 190 -12.61 4.97 -5.57
N VAL A 191 -11.30 4.95 -5.39
CA VAL A 191 -10.63 4.11 -4.38
C VAL A 191 -9.91 4.99 -3.38
N TYR A 192 -10.16 4.75 -2.10
CA TYR A 192 -9.37 5.32 -1.02
C TYR A 192 -8.22 4.37 -0.70
N TYR A 193 -7.01 4.86 -0.83
CA TYR A 193 -5.81 4.18 -0.40
C TYR A 193 -4.75 5.17 0.06
N ALA A 194 -4.76 5.51 1.33
CA ALA A 194 -3.90 6.51 1.95
C ALA A 194 -3.11 5.92 3.14
N PRO A 195 -2.34 4.84 2.95
CA PRO A 195 -1.52 4.25 4.01
C PRO A 195 -0.41 5.21 4.43
N TYR A 196 0.21 4.94 5.59
CA TYR A 196 1.41 5.65 6.00
C TYR A 196 2.65 5.03 5.36
N ASP A 197 3.35 5.80 4.54
CA ASP A 197 4.64 5.46 3.89
C ASP A 197 4.70 4.01 3.36
N GLU A 198 3.73 3.61 2.55
CA GLU A 198 3.61 2.27 1.96
C GLU A 198 4.82 1.94 1.07
N ASP A 199 5.22 0.67 1.05
CA ASP A 199 6.33 0.24 0.22
C ASP A 199 6.05 0.38 -1.27
N PHE A 200 4.91 -0.16 -1.75
CA PHE A 200 4.50 -0.13 -3.16
C PHE A 200 3.04 0.28 -3.35
N GLY A 201 2.11 -0.48 -2.71
CA GLY A 201 0.68 -0.16 -2.78
C GLY A 201 -0.03 -0.71 -4.01
N TYR A 202 -0.09 -2.03 -4.15
CA TYR A 202 -0.81 -2.71 -5.24
C TYR A 202 -2.22 -2.18 -5.46
N VAL A 203 -2.93 -1.82 -4.39
CA VAL A 203 -4.30 -1.27 -4.45
C VAL A 203 -4.40 -0.07 -5.38
N THR A 204 -3.36 0.77 -5.47
CA THR A 204 -3.31 1.90 -6.42
C THR A 204 -3.33 1.41 -7.87
N ILE A 205 -2.52 0.38 -8.18
CA ILE A 205 -2.43 -0.18 -9.54
C ILE A 205 -3.72 -0.92 -9.89
N GLU A 206 -4.29 -1.67 -8.95
CA GLU A 206 -5.55 -2.40 -9.08
C GLU A 206 -6.72 -1.46 -9.37
N ALA A 207 -6.78 -0.32 -8.64
CA ALA A 207 -7.74 0.75 -8.88
C ALA A 207 -7.60 1.32 -10.30
N PHE A 208 -6.38 1.64 -10.71
CA PHE A 208 -6.11 2.19 -12.04
C PHE A 208 -6.38 1.19 -13.16
N LEU A 209 -6.06 -0.10 -12.98
CA LEU A 209 -6.44 -1.15 -13.91
C LEU A 209 -7.96 -1.32 -14.03
N SER A 210 -8.71 -0.94 -12.99
CA SER A 210 -10.18 -0.87 -13.00
C SER A 210 -10.72 0.48 -13.46
N GLN A 211 -9.85 1.39 -13.95
CA GLN A 211 -10.18 2.76 -14.36
C GLN A 211 -10.87 3.57 -13.25
N LYS A 212 -10.39 3.41 -12.03
CA LYS A 212 -10.89 4.17 -10.88
C LYS A 212 -9.84 5.14 -10.35
N PRO A 213 -10.21 6.40 -10.09
CA PRO A 213 -9.31 7.36 -9.48
C PRO A 213 -8.96 6.96 -8.04
N VAL A 214 -7.78 7.34 -7.58
CA VAL A 214 -7.31 7.06 -6.23
C VAL A 214 -7.25 8.34 -5.41
N ILE A 215 -7.76 8.28 -4.18
CA ILE A 215 -7.52 9.29 -3.13
C ILE A 215 -6.43 8.73 -2.23
N THR A 216 -5.30 9.42 -2.17
CA THR A 216 -4.15 9.07 -1.33
C THR A 216 -3.67 10.27 -0.53
N ALA A 217 -2.83 10.06 0.47
CA ALA A 217 -2.28 11.15 1.27
C ALA A 217 -0.84 11.50 0.85
N ALA A 218 -0.43 12.73 1.16
CA ALA A 218 0.89 13.27 0.81
C ALA A 218 2.06 12.50 1.44
N ASP A 219 1.81 11.68 2.46
CA ASP A 219 2.77 10.84 3.16
C ASP A 219 2.59 9.34 2.88
N SER A 220 1.88 8.96 1.82
CA SER A 220 1.54 7.56 1.52
C SER A 220 2.67 6.72 0.92
N GLY A 221 3.82 7.31 0.58
CA GLY A 221 4.97 6.58 0.04
C GLY A 221 4.72 6.03 -1.38
N GLY A 222 4.77 4.70 -1.56
CA GLY A 222 4.65 4.03 -2.86
C GLY A 222 3.47 4.47 -3.74
N PRO A 223 2.25 4.66 -3.23
CA PRO A 223 1.14 5.22 -4.02
C PRO A 223 1.47 6.53 -4.74
N LEU A 224 2.33 7.38 -4.18
CA LEU A 224 2.74 8.66 -4.78
C LEU A 224 3.61 8.49 -6.04
N GLU A 225 4.10 7.30 -6.32
CA GLU A 225 4.81 7.02 -7.58
C GLU A 225 3.86 6.95 -8.77
N PHE A 226 2.59 6.70 -8.52
CA PHE A 226 1.56 6.48 -9.54
C PHE A 226 0.46 7.55 -9.53
N VAL A 227 0.07 8.06 -8.36
CA VAL A 227 -0.97 9.08 -8.23
C VAL A 227 -0.37 10.47 -8.43
N SER A 228 -0.97 11.22 -9.35
CA SER A 228 -0.67 12.63 -9.60
C SER A 228 -1.93 13.46 -9.32
N ASP A 229 -1.82 14.44 -8.43
CA ASP A 229 -2.95 15.24 -7.98
C ASP A 229 -3.69 15.94 -9.12
N GLY A 230 -5.02 15.80 -9.15
CA GLY A 230 -5.90 16.37 -10.18
C GLY A 230 -5.77 15.73 -11.58
N VAL A 231 -4.84 14.81 -11.80
CA VAL A 231 -4.60 14.13 -13.08
C VAL A 231 -5.27 12.77 -13.13
N ASN A 232 -4.96 11.90 -12.18
CA ASN A 232 -5.48 10.52 -12.11
C ASN A 232 -6.03 10.15 -10.72
N GLY A 233 -6.06 11.10 -9.81
CA GLY A 233 -6.53 10.95 -8.45
C GLY A 233 -6.34 12.23 -7.67
N PHE A 234 -6.36 12.13 -6.34
CA PHE A 234 -6.09 13.21 -5.42
C PHE A 234 -4.99 12.83 -4.44
N VAL A 235 -4.04 13.73 -4.25
CA VAL A 235 -3.02 13.66 -3.20
C VAL A 235 -3.37 14.75 -2.18
N VAL A 236 -3.78 14.33 -0.98
CA VAL A 236 -4.31 15.26 0.04
C VAL A 236 -3.51 15.19 1.34
N GLU A 237 -3.62 16.20 2.16
CA GLU A 237 -3.14 16.12 3.54
C GLU A 237 -3.84 14.98 4.28
N PRO A 238 -3.16 14.27 5.19
CA PRO A 238 -3.73 13.14 5.93
C PRO A 238 -4.68 13.63 7.04
N SER A 239 -5.75 14.34 6.63
CA SER A 239 -6.77 14.87 7.53
C SER A 239 -8.18 14.49 7.06
N PRO A 240 -9.13 14.27 8.00
CA PRO A 240 -10.52 13.95 7.64
C PRO A 240 -11.16 14.98 6.72
N ALA A 241 -10.90 16.27 6.95
CA ALA A 241 -11.45 17.34 6.14
C ALA A 241 -10.92 17.32 4.70
N ALA A 242 -9.61 17.12 4.52
CA ALA A 242 -9.00 17.08 3.18
C ALA A 242 -9.45 15.84 2.37
N VAL A 243 -9.51 14.67 3.01
CA VAL A 243 -10.06 13.46 2.39
C VAL A 243 -11.54 13.64 2.07
N GLY A 244 -12.34 14.21 2.99
CA GLY A 244 -13.76 14.49 2.78
C GLY A 244 -14.02 15.46 1.62
N ALA A 245 -13.17 16.48 1.46
CA ALA A 245 -13.23 17.40 0.32
C ALA A 245 -12.95 16.69 -1.02
N ALA A 246 -11.96 15.79 -1.07
CA ALA A 246 -11.67 14.98 -2.25
C ALA A 246 -12.83 14.01 -2.59
N LEU A 247 -13.43 13.38 -1.58
CA LEU A 247 -14.62 12.53 -1.72
C LEU A 247 -15.79 13.33 -2.29
N THR A 248 -16.07 14.51 -1.74
CA THR A 248 -17.11 15.41 -2.20
C THR A 248 -16.90 15.80 -3.65
N ARG A 249 -15.68 16.18 -4.00
CA ARG A 249 -15.33 16.56 -5.38
C ARG A 249 -15.57 15.43 -6.38
N LEU A 250 -15.23 14.19 -6.02
CA LEU A 250 -15.54 13.02 -6.86
C LEU A 250 -17.04 12.78 -6.99
N ALA A 251 -17.79 12.90 -5.89
CA ALA A 251 -19.22 12.60 -5.87
C ALA A 251 -20.08 13.65 -6.61
N THR A 252 -19.65 14.92 -6.60
CA THR A 252 -20.46 16.03 -7.14
C THR A 252 -20.06 16.46 -8.55
N SER A 253 -18.89 16.04 -9.05
CA SER A 253 -18.41 16.48 -10.37
C SER A 253 -18.66 15.41 -11.44
N SER A 254 -19.64 15.62 -12.27
CA SER A 254 -20.00 14.70 -13.37
C SER A 254 -18.79 14.40 -14.27
N GLY A 255 -18.58 13.14 -14.59
CA GLY A 255 -17.50 12.68 -15.48
C GLY A 255 -16.08 12.76 -14.90
N LEU A 256 -15.91 13.37 -13.72
CA LEU A 256 -14.58 13.53 -13.12
C LEU A 256 -13.93 12.17 -12.79
N ALA A 257 -14.68 11.27 -12.18
CA ALA A 257 -14.19 9.93 -11.82
C ALA A 257 -13.71 9.14 -13.06
N GLN A 258 -14.49 9.17 -14.15
CA GLN A 258 -14.11 8.49 -15.41
C GLN A 258 -12.86 9.11 -16.02
N ARG A 259 -12.75 10.43 -16.08
CA ARG A 259 -11.58 11.13 -16.64
C ARG A 259 -10.32 10.81 -15.84
N LEU A 260 -10.36 10.92 -14.52
CA LEU A 260 -9.21 10.64 -13.67
C LEU A 260 -8.86 9.14 -13.71
N GLY A 261 -9.84 8.25 -13.67
CA GLY A 261 -9.63 6.81 -13.74
C GLY A 261 -9.01 6.36 -15.07
N GLY A 262 -9.45 6.94 -16.20
CA GLY A 262 -8.85 6.70 -17.52
C GLY A 262 -7.38 7.11 -17.57
N ALA A 263 -7.03 8.28 -17.03
CA ALA A 263 -5.64 8.72 -16.93
C ALA A 263 -4.80 7.80 -16.01
N GLY A 264 -5.41 7.26 -14.95
CA GLY A 264 -4.78 6.27 -14.10
C GLY A 264 -4.47 4.97 -14.83
N PHE A 265 -5.41 4.47 -15.63
CA PHE A 265 -5.21 3.28 -16.46
C PHE A 265 -4.04 3.47 -17.43
N ASP A 266 -3.98 4.60 -18.15
CA ASP A 266 -2.88 4.88 -19.07
C ASP A 266 -1.52 4.92 -18.36
N ARG A 267 -1.49 5.32 -17.10
CA ARG A 267 -0.27 5.36 -16.28
C ARG A 267 0.28 3.97 -15.96
N VAL A 268 -0.59 2.95 -15.79
CA VAL A 268 -0.17 1.64 -15.26
C VAL A 268 -0.31 0.47 -16.23
N ARG A 269 -1.02 0.62 -17.36
CA ARG A 269 -1.27 -0.46 -18.33
C ARG A 269 -0.01 -1.12 -18.90
N GLY A 270 1.13 -0.47 -18.81
CA GLY A 270 2.43 -1.00 -19.22
C GLY A 270 3.16 -1.80 -18.13
N ILE A 271 2.60 -1.93 -16.93
CA ILE A 271 3.20 -2.74 -15.85
C ILE A 271 2.78 -4.20 -16.06
N THR A 272 3.68 -4.98 -16.65
CA THR A 272 3.49 -6.39 -17.00
C THR A 272 4.73 -7.19 -16.62
N TRP A 273 4.61 -8.51 -16.59
CA TRP A 273 5.78 -9.40 -16.51
C TRP A 273 6.53 -9.45 -17.83
#